data_af2746e66f2825d81473e40f454195a6
#
_entry.id   af2746e66f2825d81473e40f454195a6
#
_cell.length_a   1.000
_cell.length_b   1.000
_cell.length_c   1.000
_cell.angle_alpha   90.00
_cell.angle_beta   90.00
_cell.angle_gamma   90.00
#
_symmetry.space_group_name_H-M   'P 1'
#
loop_
_entity.id
_entity.type
_entity.pdbx_description
1 polymer ?
#
loop_
_entity_poly.entity_id
_entity_poly.type
_entity_poly.pdbx_seq_one_letter_code
_entity_poly.pdbx_strand_id
1 'polypeptide(L)'
;MKITDIKIRKIFTEGPMKAIASVTFDHQLVVHDIKIIYAKEKYFIVMPSRKNEDDTYRDIVHPINTSFRQTLERAVLQAYYDAAEAQSELRESATFIQM
;
A
#
# COMPACT_ATOMS: atom_id res chain seq x y z
N MET A 1 9.37 12.97 -10.87
CA MET A 1 8.27 12.01 -11.13
C MET A 1 7.16 12.29 -10.13
N LYS A 2 5.95 12.45 -10.62
CA LYS A 2 4.81 12.84 -9.79
C LYS A 2 3.84 11.67 -9.60
N ILE A 3 3.42 11.45 -8.36
CA ILE A 3 2.38 10.46 -8.06
C ILE A 3 1.04 11.07 -8.42
N THR A 4 0.32 10.44 -9.36
CA THR A 4 -0.92 10.97 -9.88
C THR A 4 -2.16 10.17 -9.51
N ASP A 5 -2.00 8.93 -9.04
CA ASP A 5 -3.10 8.13 -8.54
C ASP A 5 -2.59 7.02 -7.65
N ILE A 6 -3.36 6.68 -6.63
CA ILE A 6 -3.08 5.54 -5.76
C ILE A 6 -4.38 4.79 -5.55
N LYS A 7 -4.36 3.48 -5.82
CA LYS A 7 -5.52 2.61 -5.60
C LYS A 7 -5.17 1.54 -4.59
N ILE A 8 -5.95 1.46 -3.52
CA ILE A 8 -5.85 0.37 -2.56
C ILE A 8 -6.70 -0.77 -3.12
N ARG A 9 -6.02 -1.82 -3.59
CA ARG A 9 -6.68 -2.94 -4.29
C ARG A 9 -7.35 -3.91 -3.34
N LYS A 10 -6.73 -4.16 -2.19
CA LYS A 10 -7.24 -5.13 -1.24
C LYS A 10 -6.77 -4.76 0.16
N ILE A 11 -7.68 -4.91 1.13
CA ILE A 11 -7.38 -4.69 2.54
C ILE A 11 -7.55 -6.01 3.27
N PHE A 12 -6.57 -6.37 4.11
CA PHE A 12 -6.59 -7.60 4.88
C PHE A 12 -6.88 -7.26 6.34
N THR A 13 -7.66 -8.11 6.99
CA THR A 13 -8.04 -7.91 8.40
C THR A 13 -7.13 -8.63 9.36
N GLU A 14 -6.34 -9.58 8.90
CA GLU A 14 -5.47 -10.39 9.75
C GLU A 14 -4.05 -10.44 9.19
N GLY A 15 -3.09 -10.67 10.08
CA GLY A 15 -1.69 -10.82 9.73
C GLY A 15 -0.97 -9.51 9.54
N PRO A 16 0.33 -9.57 9.24
CA PRO A 16 1.15 -8.36 9.09
C PRO A 16 0.91 -7.62 7.77
N MET A 17 0.49 -8.30 6.71
CA MET A 17 0.18 -7.61 5.45
C MET A 17 -1.20 -6.98 5.55
N LYS A 18 -1.26 -5.65 5.47
CA LYS A 18 -2.49 -4.89 5.67
C LYS A 18 -3.21 -4.55 4.38
N ALA A 19 -2.48 -4.34 3.29
CA ALA A 19 -3.11 -3.98 2.02
C ALA A 19 -2.14 -4.17 0.85
N ILE A 20 -2.73 -4.16 -0.35
CA ILE A 20 -1.98 -4.17 -1.60
C ILE A 20 -2.44 -2.95 -2.39
N ALA A 21 -1.48 -2.20 -2.93
CA ALA A 21 -1.75 -0.95 -3.63
C ALA A 21 -1.13 -0.91 -5.01
N SER A 22 -1.72 -0.09 -5.88
CA SER A 22 -1.16 0.28 -7.18
C SER A 22 -0.97 1.78 -7.21
N VAL A 23 0.18 2.23 -7.72
CA VAL A 23 0.52 3.65 -7.77
C VAL A 23 0.81 4.04 -9.22
N THR A 24 0.18 5.13 -9.68
CA THR A 24 0.39 5.66 -11.01
C THR A 24 1.25 6.92 -10.92
N PHE A 25 2.23 7.01 -11.82
CA PHE A 25 3.16 8.14 -11.90
C PHE A 25 2.96 8.90 -13.21
N ASP A 26 2.85 10.22 -13.13
CA ASP A 26 2.75 11.10 -14.29
C ASP A 26 1.65 10.69 -15.28
N HIS A 27 0.59 10.04 -14.81
CA HIS A 27 -0.50 9.50 -15.65
C HIS A 27 -0.01 8.54 -16.74
N GLN A 28 1.20 8.00 -16.61
CA GLN A 28 1.82 7.22 -17.69
C GLN A 28 2.37 5.88 -17.26
N LEU A 29 2.71 5.70 -15.98
CA LEU A 29 3.31 4.47 -15.49
C LEU A 29 2.60 4.02 -14.24
N VAL A 30 2.20 2.75 -14.18
CA VAL A 30 1.61 2.19 -12.97
C VAL A 30 2.52 1.09 -12.42
N VAL A 31 2.70 1.09 -11.09
CA VAL A 31 3.40 0.03 -10.38
C VAL A 31 2.38 -0.69 -9.52
N HIS A 32 2.20 -1.98 -9.78
CA HIS A 32 1.28 -2.84 -9.04
C HIS A 32 1.99 -3.55 -7.89
N ASP A 33 1.19 -4.12 -6.98
CA ASP A 33 1.67 -5.02 -5.93
C ASP A 33 2.63 -4.38 -4.94
N ILE A 34 2.40 -3.11 -4.64
CA ILE A 34 3.06 -2.46 -3.51
C ILE A 34 2.30 -2.90 -2.26
N LYS A 35 3.00 -3.51 -1.31
CA LYS A 35 2.38 -4.05 -0.10
C LYS A 35 2.52 -3.10 1.06
N ILE A 36 1.48 -3.01 1.86
CA ILE A 36 1.50 -2.23 3.11
C ILE A 36 1.58 -3.23 4.25
N ILE A 37 2.61 -3.10 5.06
CA ILE A 37 2.93 -4.04 6.13
C ILE A 37 2.90 -3.30 7.46
N TYR A 38 2.36 -3.96 8.48
CA TYR A 38 2.48 -3.50 9.86
C TYR A 38 3.26 -4.53 10.66
N ALA A 39 4.41 -4.15 11.14
CA ALA A 39 5.26 -5.01 11.95
C ALA A 39 6.10 -4.15 12.89
N LYS A 40 6.40 -4.67 14.08
CA LYS A 40 7.21 -3.95 15.08
C LYS A 40 6.66 -2.56 15.37
N GLU A 41 5.33 -2.47 15.48
CA GLU A 41 4.60 -1.25 15.80
C GLU A 41 4.76 -0.14 14.75
N LYS A 42 5.08 -0.51 13.50
CA LYS A 42 5.31 0.46 12.43
C LYS A 42 4.68 0.00 11.12
N TYR A 43 4.06 0.95 10.40
CA TYR A 43 3.61 0.74 9.04
C TYR A 43 4.72 1.09 8.06
N PHE A 44 4.89 0.27 7.05
CA PHE A 44 5.84 0.56 5.99
C PHE A 44 5.38 -0.10 4.69
N ILE A 45 5.99 0.28 3.57
CA ILE A 45 5.67 -0.31 2.28
C ILE A 45 6.80 -1.26 1.85
N VAL A 46 6.39 -2.29 1.11
CA VAL A 46 7.30 -3.24 0.48
C VAL A 46 7.04 -3.19 -1.02
N MET A 47 8.07 -2.92 -1.79
CA MET A 47 7.96 -2.84 -3.23
C MET A 47 7.78 -4.23 -3.83
N PRO A 48 7.21 -4.33 -5.05
CA PRO A 48 7.07 -5.63 -5.68
C PRO A 48 8.44 -6.27 -5.88
N SER A 49 8.54 -7.54 -5.52
CA SER A 49 9.82 -8.25 -5.51
C SER A 49 9.68 -9.63 -6.13
N ARG A 50 10.81 -10.20 -6.52
CA ARG A 50 10.87 -11.52 -7.10
C ARG A 50 11.83 -12.38 -6.28
N LYS A 51 11.45 -13.64 -6.07
CA LYS A 51 12.30 -14.60 -5.38
C LYS A 51 13.37 -15.13 -6.33
N ASN A 52 14.62 -15.09 -5.89
CA ASN A 52 15.74 -15.62 -6.63
C ASN A 52 15.91 -17.13 -6.37
N GLU A 53 16.79 -17.77 -7.13
CA GLU A 53 17.06 -19.20 -6.98
C GLU A 53 17.65 -19.56 -5.62
N ASP A 54 18.36 -18.63 -5.00
CA ASP A 54 18.98 -18.82 -3.67
C ASP A 54 18.06 -18.45 -2.51
N ASP A 55 16.75 -18.36 -2.76
CA ASP A 55 15.73 -18.01 -1.77
C ASP A 55 15.79 -16.59 -1.24
N THR A 56 16.61 -15.72 -1.83
CA THR A 56 16.60 -14.28 -1.52
C THR A 56 15.57 -13.57 -2.38
N TYR A 57 15.15 -12.37 -1.94
CA TYR A 57 14.20 -11.55 -2.70
C TYR A 57 14.90 -10.32 -3.26
N ARG A 58 14.50 -9.95 -4.45
CA ARG A 58 15.02 -8.76 -5.10
C ARG A 58 13.86 -7.91 -5.60
N ASP A 59 13.90 -6.62 -5.29
CA ASP A 59 12.86 -5.70 -5.77
C ASP A 59 12.89 -5.64 -7.30
N ILE A 60 11.71 -5.73 -7.91
CA ILE A 60 11.57 -5.56 -9.36
C ILE A 60 11.71 -4.09 -9.71
N VAL A 61 11.18 -3.21 -8.85
CA VAL A 61 11.21 -1.77 -9.00
C VAL A 61 11.28 -1.14 -7.61
N HIS A 62 12.08 -0.09 -7.46
CA HIS A 62 12.19 0.58 -6.17
C HIS A 62 12.71 2.02 -6.35
N PRO A 63 12.39 2.92 -5.40
CA PRO A 63 12.99 4.24 -5.39
C PRO A 63 14.50 4.15 -5.15
N ILE A 64 15.25 5.00 -5.82
CA ILE A 64 16.71 4.96 -5.69
C ILE A 64 17.28 6.10 -4.86
N ASN A 65 16.42 6.92 -4.27
CA ASN A 65 16.85 7.93 -3.31
C ASN A 65 15.88 7.99 -2.13
N THR A 66 16.40 8.45 -1.00
CA THR A 66 15.64 8.49 0.26
C THR A 66 14.46 9.46 0.19
N SER A 67 14.65 10.59 -0.45
CA SER A 67 13.60 11.61 -0.55
C SER A 67 12.37 11.07 -1.28
N PHE A 68 12.55 10.44 -2.43
CA PHE A 68 11.44 9.89 -3.18
C PHE A 68 10.81 8.71 -2.46
N ARG A 69 11.62 7.87 -1.81
CA ARG A 69 11.09 6.74 -1.02
C ARG A 69 10.17 7.24 0.09
N GLN A 70 10.55 8.29 0.79
CA GLN A 70 9.72 8.87 1.84
C GLN A 70 8.43 9.45 1.27
N THR A 71 8.51 10.13 0.13
CA THR A 71 7.34 10.68 -0.54
C THR A 71 6.37 9.57 -0.94
N LEU A 72 6.88 8.51 -1.56
CA LEU A 72 6.06 7.39 -1.98
C LEU A 72 5.42 6.68 -0.79
N GLU A 73 6.21 6.38 0.23
CA GLU A 73 5.71 5.70 1.43
C GLU A 73 4.62 6.50 2.11
N ARG A 74 4.85 7.78 2.30
CA ARG A 74 3.87 8.66 2.93
C ARG A 74 2.56 8.71 2.15
N ALA A 75 2.65 8.83 0.82
CA ALA A 75 1.47 8.90 -0.02
C ALA A 75 0.67 7.60 0.01
N VAL A 76 1.35 6.45 -0.07
CA VAL A 76 0.70 5.14 -0.04
C VAL A 76 0.05 4.89 1.31
N LEU A 77 0.75 5.20 2.41
CA LEU A 77 0.19 5.01 3.75
C LEU A 77 -1.00 5.92 4.00
N GLN A 78 -0.98 7.15 3.51
CA GLN A 78 -2.13 8.05 3.64
C GLN A 78 -3.35 7.49 2.89
N ALA A 79 -3.14 7.00 1.68
CA ALA A 79 -4.21 6.39 0.90
C ALA A 79 -4.78 5.16 1.61
N TYR A 80 -3.92 4.37 2.23
CA TYR A 80 -4.36 3.21 3.01
C TYR A 80 -5.22 3.62 4.21
N TYR A 81 -4.77 4.61 4.98
CA TYR A 81 -5.53 5.07 6.15
C TYR A 81 -6.90 5.59 5.73
N ASP A 82 -6.98 6.36 4.65
CA ASP A 82 -8.24 6.87 4.14
C ASP A 82 -9.18 5.74 3.70
N ALA A 83 -8.65 4.74 3.02
CA ALA A 83 -9.43 3.59 2.56
C ALA A 83 -9.92 2.72 3.72
N ALA A 84 -9.07 2.50 4.71
CA ALA A 84 -9.41 1.71 5.89
C ALA A 84 -10.48 2.42 6.72
N GLU A 85 -10.37 3.72 6.87
CA GLU A 85 -11.35 4.52 7.59
C GLU A 85 -12.71 4.49 6.87
N ALA A 86 -12.72 4.65 5.55
CA ALA A 86 -13.95 4.58 4.76
C ALA A 86 -14.62 3.22 4.91
N GLN A 87 -13.84 2.14 4.90
CA GLN A 87 -14.38 0.80 5.07
C GLN A 87 -14.98 0.60 6.45
N SER A 88 -14.33 1.14 7.49
CA SER A 88 -14.83 1.08 8.86
C SER A 88 -16.13 1.86 9.01
N GLU A 89 -16.22 3.06 8.44
CA GLU A 89 -17.43 3.87 8.44
C GLU A 89 -18.59 3.16 7.75
N LEU A 90 -18.34 2.50 6.63
CA LEU A 90 -19.37 1.73 5.94
C LEU A 90 -19.89 0.59 6.78
N ARG A 91 -19.03 -0.11 7.52
CA ARG A 91 -19.45 -1.17 8.42
C ARG A 91 -20.30 -0.64 9.56
N GLU A 92 -19.91 0.47 10.15
CA GLU A 92 -20.67 1.10 11.22
C GLU A 92 -22.04 1.54 10.74
N SER A 93 -22.12 2.17 9.56
CA SER A 93 -23.37 2.58 8.99
C SER A 93 -24.30 1.40 8.71
N ALA A 94 -23.75 0.32 8.17
CA ALA A 94 -24.54 -0.88 7.89
C ALA A 94 -25.06 -1.50 9.18
N THR A 95 -24.26 -1.56 10.23
CA THR A 95 -24.68 -2.08 11.53
C THR A 95 -25.77 -1.23 12.13
N PHE A 96 -25.64 0.09 12.05
CA PHE A 96 -26.63 1.03 12.58
C PHE A 96 -27.97 0.88 11.86
N ILE A 97 -27.96 0.74 10.54
CA ILE A 97 -29.18 0.62 9.75
C ILE A 97 -29.95 -0.66 10.09
N GLN A 98 -29.24 -1.72 10.44
CA GLN A 98 -29.85 -3.00 10.79
C GLN A 98 -30.52 -3.01 12.16
N MET A 99 -30.24 -2.04 12.98
CA MET A 99 -30.85 -1.90 14.29
C MET A 99 -32.19 -1.19 14.22
#